data_f5405ef82b2d1c5edd7a1acde8214d5f
#
_entry.id   f5405ef82b2d1c5edd7a1acde8214d5f
#
_cell.length_a   1.000
_cell.length_b   1.000
_cell.length_c   1.000
_cell.angle_alpha   90.00
_cell.angle_beta   90.00
_cell.angle_gamma   90.00
#
_symmetry.space_group_name_H-M   'P 1'
#
loop_
_entity.id
_entity.type
_entity.pdbx_description
1 polymer ?
#
loop_
_entity_poly.entity_id
_entity_poly.type
_entity_poly.pdbx_seq_one_letter_code
_entity_poly.pdbx_strand_id
1 'polypeptide(L)'
;MAEHTTSLKPDGDERDLILIASHITIDYEVLAQRDGRSPAERIMSQVMGRKQIIHAVKDVSFVLRRGDALGLIGSNGSGKSSLVRVLAGLQRPTSGAVWGTSTPSMLAMSGVMMPDLSGARNIRLGLLALGMTPDEVSELYPKVIDVTGLRDSIHLPVRTYSSGMRARLKFGIATAQAPEILLVDEALGTGDSRFRAAAEARLAEIQSNAGAVIVVNHNANTIAETTKTCIWLEKGIVRATGSTADVLPMYEEYLGTHRRA
;
A
#
# COMPACT_ATOMS: atom_id res chain seq x y z
N MET A 1 -34.55 2.70 -14.08
CA MET A 1 -34.35 1.96 -12.84
C MET A 1 -34.01 0.54 -13.24
N ALA A 2 -32.74 0.19 -13.21
CA ALA A 2 -32.26 -1.17 -13.36
C ALA A 2 -31.15 -1.32 -12.33
N GLU A 3 -31.43 -2.08 -11.28
CA GLU A 3 -30.55 -2.45 -10.19
C GLU A 3 -29.46 -3.35 -10.76
N HIS A 4 -28.24 -2.80 -10.89
CA HIS A 4 -27.05 -3.62 -11.02
C HIS A 4 -26.57 -4.02 -9.62
N THR A 5 -27.32 -4.89 -8.98
CA THR A 5 -26.81 -5.69 -7.87
C THR A 5 -25.82 -6.68 -8.48
N THR A 6 -24.57 -6.32 -8.53
CA THR A 6 -23.51 -7.28 -8.83
C THR A 6 -23.42 -8.21 -7.62
N SER A 7 -24.24 -9.26 -7.65
CA SER A 7 -24.16 -10.40 -6.74
C SER A 7 -22.72 -10.94 -6.84
N LEU A 8 -21.98 -10.89 -5.75
CA LEU A 8 -20.75 -11.66 -5.54
C LEU A 8 -21.17 -13.16 -5.51
N LYS A 9 -21.45 -13.72 -6.69
CA LYS A 9 -21.62 -15.19 -6.80
C LYS A 9 -20.27 -15.80 -6.44
N PRO A 10 -20.24 -16.89 -5.68
CA PRO A 10 -19.05 -17.70 -5.55
C PRO A 10 -18.73 -18.25 -6.94
N ASP A 11 -17.75 -17.64 -7.62
CA ASP A 11 -17.10 -18.26 -8.74
C ASP A 11 -16.66 -19.62 -8.23
N GLY A 12 -16.80 -20.71 -8.99
CA GLY A 12 -16.49 -22.07 -8.54
C GLY A 12 -15.02 -22.30 -8.12
N ASP A 13 -14.36 -21.27 -7.61
CA ASP A 13 -13.03 -21.26 -7.03
C ASP A 13 -13.13 -21.63 -5.53
N GLU A 14 -12.66 -22.81 -5.19
CA GLU A 14 -12.69 -23.38 -3.83
C GLU A 14 -11.63 -22.80 -2.89
N ARG A 15 -10.73 -21.92 -3.38
CA ARG A 15 -9.68 -21.32 -2.52
C ARG A 15 -10.28 -20.42 -1.46
N ASP A 16 -9.66 -20.41 -0.28
CA ASP A 16 -10.07 -19.59 0.87
C ASP A 16 -10.12 -18.11 0.51
N LEU A 17 -11.24 -17.50 0.81
CA LEU A 17 -11.43 -16.06 0.69
C LEU A 17 -10.76 -15.37 1.87
N ILE A 18 -9.78 -14.49 1.63
CA ILE A 18 -8.99 -13.87 2.69
C ILE A 18 -9.23 -12.35 2.80
N LEU A 19 -9.76 -11.69 1.73
CA LEU A 19 -10.18 -10.30 1.79
C LEU A 19 -11.34 -10.03 0.85
N ILE A 20 -12.29 -9.25 1.33
CA ILE A 20 -13.41 -8.70 0.56
C ILE A 20 -13.40 -7.18 0.70
N ALA A 21 -13.27 -6.48 -0.39
CA ALA A 21 -13.57 -5.05 -0.49
C ALA A 21 -14.94 -4.90 -1.16
N SER A 22 -15.89 -4.25 -0.50
CA SER A 22 -17.27 -4.13 -0.99
C SER A 22 -17.69 -2.68 -1.02
N HIS A 23 -18.02 -2.18 -2.22
CA HIS A 23 -18.55 -0.84 -2.46
C HIS A 23 -17.75 0.29 -1.82
N ILE A 24 -16.41 0.20 -1.89
CA ILE A 24 -15.51 1.17 -1.27
C ILE A 24 -15.60 2.50 -2.00
N THR A 25 -16.05 3.52 -1.27
CA THR A 25 -16.02 4.91 -1.70
C THR A 25 -15.17 5.73 -0.74
N ILE A 26 -14.33 6.62 -1.28
CA ILE A 26 -13.44 7.48 -0.49
C ILE A 26 -13.56 8.90 -0.99
N ASP A 27 -14.06 9.77 -0.12
CA ASP A 27 -14.25 11.19 -0.37
C ASP A 27 -13.40 12.00 0.60
N TYR A 28 -12.76 13.05 0.09
CA TYR A 28 -12.04 14.02 0.90
C TYR A 28 -12.75 15.36 0.85
N GLU A 29 -13.10 15.90 2.02
CA GLU A 29 -13.53 17.28 2.15
C GLU A 29 -12.31 18.20 2.18
N VAL A 30 -12.17 19.06 1.19
CA VAL A 30 -11.15 20.09 1.14
C VAL A 30 -11.80 21.48 1.17
N LEU A 31 -11.21 22.41 1.91
CA LEU A 31 -11.62 23.79 1.82
C LEU A 31 -11.00 24.39 0.55
N ALA A 32 -11.81 24.72 -0.43
CA ALA A 32 -11.35 25.42 -1.62
C ALA A 32 -10.82 26.79 -1.19
N GLN A 33 -9.49 26.95 -1.19
CA GLN A 33 -8.87 28.25 -1.03
C GLN A 33 -9.10 29.04 -2.32
N ARG A 34 -9.84 30.13 -2.25
CA ARG A 34 -9.78 31.15 -3.30
C ARG A 34 -8.44 31.86 -3.16
N ASP A 35 -7.70 31.95 -4.25
CA ASP A 35 -6.52 32.82 -4.34
C ASP A 35 -6.96 34.29 -4.14
N GLY A 36 -7.04 34.70 -2.89
CA GLY A 36 -7.31 36.10 -2.52
C GLY A 36 -6.07 36.94 -2.81
N ARG A 37 -6.25 38.03 -3.52
CA ARG A 37 -5.18 38.98 -3.86
C ARG A 37 -4.71 39.79 -2.64
N SER A 38 -5.51 39.84 -1.56
CA SER A 38 -5.17 40.59 -0.32
C SER A 38 -5.10 39.65 0.90
N PRO A 39 -4.31 40.03 1.96
CA PRO A 39 -4.25 39.26 3.20
C PRO A 39 -5.62 39.13 3.90
N ALA A 40 -6.49 40.13 3.82
CA ALA A 40 -7.83 40.09 4.39
C ALA A 40 -8.75 39.08 3.64
N GLU A 41 -8.65 39.02 2.31
CA GLU A 41 -9.39 38.04 1.50
C GLU A 41 -8.93 36.60 1.75
N ARG A 42 -7.62 36.41 2.05
CA ARG A 42 -7.08 35.09 2.43
C ARG A 42 -7.64 34.61 3.77
N ILE A 43 -7.71 35.50 4.78
CA ILE A 43 -8.30 35.17 6.09
C ILE A 43 -9.80 34.87 5.93
N MET A 44 -10.51 35.67 5.14
CA MET A 44 -11.96 35.50 4.91
C MET A 44 -12.25 34.21 4.11
N SER A 45 -11.38 33.84 3.15
CA SER A 45 -11.50 32.59 2.41
C SER A 45 -11.21 31.34 3.26
N GLN A 46 -10.38 31.43 4.30
CA GLN A 46 -10.17 30.36 5.28
C GLN A 46 -11.40 30.14 6.18
N VAL A 47 -12.14 31.20 6.50
CA VAL A 47 -13.32 31.12 7.39
C VAL A 47 -14.60 30.79 6.61
N MET A 48 -14.74 31.23 5.36
CA MET A 48 -15.91 31.04 4.49
C MET A 48 -15.61 30.14 3.27
N GLY A 49 -14.52 29.39 3.28
CA GLY A 49 -14.14 28.50 2.19
C GLY A 49 -15.25 27.51 1.87
N ARG A 50 -15.65 27.45 0.59
CA ARG A 50 -16.63 26.47 0.12
C ARG A 50 -16.01 25.07 0.23
N LYS A 51 -16.63 24.21 1.02
CA LYS A 51 -16.26 22.79 1.07
C LYS A 51 -16.38 22.19 -0.32
N GLN A 52 -15.32 21.63 -0.83
CA GLN A 52 -15.29 20.86 -2.06
C GLN A 52 -15.05 19.40 -1.71
N ILE A 53 -15.84 18.51 -2.27
CA ILE A 53 -15.65 17.07 -2.13
C ILE A 53 -14.80 16.57 -3.29
N ILE A 54 -13.70 15.93 -2.99
CA ILE A 54 -12.87 15.22 -3.95
C ILE A 54 -13.16 13.73 -3.82
N HIS A 55 -13.79 13.16 -4.83
CA HIS A 55 -14.07 11.73 -4.91
C HIS A 55 -12.80 10.98 -5.34
N ALA A 56 -12.04 10.47 -4.36
CA ALA A 56 -10.79 9.77 -4.63
C ALA A 56 -10.99 8.33 -5.10
N VAL A 57 -12.03 7.65 -4.60
CA VAL A 57 -12.43 6.30 -5.01
C VAL A 57 -13.94 6.22 -5.04
N LYS A 58 -14.51 5.58 -6.06
CA LYS A 58 -15.95 5.51 -6.32
C LYS A 58 -16.36 4.06 -6.55
N ASP A 59 -17.02 3.48 -5.55
CA ASP A 59 -17.68 2.18 -5.63
C ASP A 59 -16.77 1.04 -6.15
N VAL A 60 -15.64 0.81 -5.47
CA VAL A 60 -14.71 -0.25 -5.82
C VAL A 60 -15.04 -1.51 -5.02
N SER A 61 -15.23 -2.63 -5.74
CA SER A 61 -15.48 -3.94 -5.14
C SER A 61 -14.59 -5.00 -5.77
N PHE A 62 -13.97 -5.84 -4.94
CA PHE A 62 -13.22 -7.02 -5.37
C PHE A 62 -13.02 -8.00 -4.21
N VAL A 63 -12.61 -9.20 -4.54
CA VAL A 63 -12.26 -10.24 -3.58
C VAL A 63 -10.81 -10.67 -3.80
N LEU A 64 -10.17 -11.13 -2.73
CA LEU A 64 -8.82 -11.69 -2.75
C LEU A 64 -8.85 -13.06 -2.10
N ARG A 65 -8.32 -14.04 -2.78
CA ARG A 65 -8.24 -15.43 -2.31
C ARG A 65 -6.80 -15.82 -1.97
N ARG A 66 -6.64 -16.84 -1.19
CA ARG A 66 -5.32 -17.38 -0.86
C ARG A 66 -4.56 -17.78 -2.14
N GLY A 67 -3.34 -17.31 -2.26
CA GLY A 67 -2.49 -17.50 -3.44
C GLY A 67 -2.69 -16.45 -4.55
N ASP A 68 -3.56 -15.44 -4.35
CA ASP A 68 -3.73 -14.38 -5.33
C ASP A 68 -2.58 -13.38 -5.30
N ALA A 69 -2.19 -12.93 -6.50
CA ALA A 69 -1.34 -11.77 -6.72
C ALA A 69 -2.11 -10.76 -7.58
N LEU A 70 -2.64 -9.72 -6.92
CA LEU A 70 -3.48 -8.69 -7.54
C LEU A 70 -2.67 -7.44 -7.83
N GLY A 71 -2.63 -7.00 -9.08
CA GLY A 71 -2.08 -5.71 -9.51
C GLY A 71 -3.10 -4.58 -9.35
N LEU A 72 -2.67 -3.44 -8.84
CA LEU A 72 -3.43 -2.20 -8.85
C LEU A 72 -2.67 -1.16 -9.68
N ILE A 73 -3.13 -0.90 -10.90
CA ILE A 73 -2.51 0.02 -11.84
C ILE A 73 -3.40 1.25 -12.10
N GLY A 74 -2.80 2.35 -12.54
CA GLY A 74 -3.49 3.58 -12.89
C GLY A 74 -2.56 4.79 -12.82
N SER A 75 -2.99 5.91 -13.37
CA SER A 75 -2.23 7.15 -13.39
C SER A 75 -2.02 7.74 -11.98
N ASN A 76 -1.12 8.73 -11.84
CA ASN A 76 -0.96 9.47 -10.60
C ASN A 76 -2.26 10.21 -10.28
N GLY A 77 -2.71 10.14 -9.02
CA GLY A 77 -3.99 10.71 -8.60
C GLY A 77 -5.21 9.86 -8.94
N SER A 78 -5.06 8.64 -9.46
CA SER A 78 -6.20 7.75 -9.78
C SER A 78 -6.94 7.21 -8.57
N GLY A 79 -6.40 7.35 -7.34
CA GLY A 79 -7.01 6.88 -6.10
C GLY A 79 -6.34 5.65 -5.46
N LYS A 80 -5.30 5.07 -6.09
CA LYS A 80 -4.61 3.86 -5.62
C LYS A 80 -4.13 3.96 -4.16
N SER A 81 -3.41 5.01 -3.83
CA SER A 81 -2.89 5.20 -2.47
C SER A 81 -4.00 5.39 -1.43
N SER A 82 -5.13 6.00 -1.80
CA SER A 82 -6.30 6.11 -0.93
C SER A 82 -6.94 4.75 -0.70
N LEU A 83 -7.13 3.95 -1.75
CA LEU A 83 -7.66 2.59 -1.65
C LEU A 83 -6.76 1.71 -0.78
N VAL A 84 -5.45 1.74 -1.01
CA VAL A 84 -4.46 0.98 -0.24
C VAL A 84 -4.51 1.31 1.25
N ARG A 85 -4.65 2.59 1.63
CA ARG A 85 -4.81 2.99 3.04
C ARG A 85 -6.06 2.42 3.68
N VAL A 86 -7.16 2.35 2.93
CA VAL A 86 -8.41 1.74 3.41
C VAL A 86 -8.23 0.23 3.59
N LEU A 87 -7.61 -0.45 2.61
CA LEU A 87 -7.33 -1.88 2.71
C LEU A 87 -6.42 -2.22 3.89
N ALA A 88 -5.42 -1.37 4.16
CA ALA A 88 -4.51 -1.51 5.31
C ALA A 88 -5.13 -1.12 6.67
N GLY A 89 -6.43 -0.73 6.70
CA GLY A 89 -7.08 -0.29 7.94
C GLY A 89 -6.60 1.07 8.47
N LEU A 90 -5.79 1.81 7.71
CA LEU A 90 -5.21 3.10 8.11
C LEU A 90 -6.17 4.27 7.91
N GLN A 91 -7.23 4.05 7.14
CA GLN A 91 -8.26 5.04 6.86
C GLN A 91 -9.61 4.33 6.74
N ARG A 92 -10.65 4.94 7.30
CA ARG A 92 -12.03 4.46 7.07
C ARG A 92 -12.51 4.92 5.68
N PRO A 93 -13.22 4.06 4.93
CA PRO A 93 -13.90 4.50 3.72
C PRO A 93 -15.06 5.44 4.08
N THR A 94 -15.50 6.28 3.13
CA THR A 94 -16.70 7.11 3.26
C THR A 94 -17.95 6.24 3.25
N SER A 95 -17.96 5.21 2.40
CA SER A 95 -18.97 4.14 2.38
C SER A 95 -18.37 2.83 1.93
N GLY A 96 -19.09 1.73 2.14
CA GLY A 96 -18.59 0.37 1.92
C GLY A 96 -17.81 -0.17 3.10
N ALA A 97 -17.26 -1.36 2.96
CA ALA A 97 -16.50 -2.03 4.02
C ALA A 97 -15.43 -2.97 3.45
N VAL A 98 -14.39 -3.21 4.25
CA VAL A 98 -13.37 -4.22 4.00
C VAL A 98 -13.46 -5.27 5.11
N TRP A 99 -13.54 -6.52 4.73
CA TRP A 99 -13.45 -7.68 5.62
C TRP A 99 -12.25 -8.51 5.21
N GLY A 100 -11.52 -9.03 6.17
CA GLY A 100 -10.37 -9.87 5.93
C GLY A 100 -10.11 -10.80 7.10
N THR A 101 -9.45 -11.93 6.85
CA THR A 101 -8.96 -12.85 7.88
C THR A 101 -7.89 -12.22 8.73
N SER A 102 -7.14 -11.27 8.17
CA SER A 102 -6.14 -10.44 8.83
C SER A 102 -6.09 -9.04 8.23
N THR A 103 -5.49 -8.10 8.96
CA THR A 103 -5.24 -6.75 8.44
C THR A 103 -4.07 -6.79 7.44
N PRO A 104 -4.27 -6.34 6.19
CA PRO A 104 -3.19 -6.27 5.21
C PRO A 104 -2.01 -5.41 5.70
N SER A 105 -0.80 -5.93 5.58
CA SER A 105 0.42 -5.23 6.00
C SER A 105 1.03 -4.45 4.84
N MET A 106 1.25 -3.15 5.04
CA MET A 106 1.97 -2.29 4.09
C MET A 106 3.46 -2.23 4.44
N LEU A 107 4.32 -2.66 3.54
CA LEU A 107 5.77 -2.58 3.72
C LEU A 107 6.28 -1.14 3.87
N ALA A 108 5.69 -0.19 3.15
CA ALA A 108 6.15 1.21 3.15
C ALA A 108 5.82 1.99 4.43
N MET A 109 4.81 1.58 5.19
CA MET A 109 4.31 2.30 6.37
C MET A 109 4.63 1.62 7.71
N SER A 110 5.35 0.51 7.69
CA SER A 110 5.69 -0.22 8.91
C SER A 110 6.69 0.56 9.75
N GLY A 111 6.21 1.09 10.87
CA GLY A 111 7.03 1.57 11.96
C GLY A 111 7.25 3.09 12.01
N VAL A 112 6.61 3.72 13.00
CA VAL A 112 7.08 4.99 13.54
C VAL A 112 8.44 4.76 14.17
N MET A 113 9.51 5.23 13.52
CA MET A 113 10.84 5.18 14.12
C MET A 113 11.02 6.31 15.12
N MET A 114 11.54 5.99 16.28
CA MET A 114 11.93 6.95 17.31
C MET A 114 13.40 7.35 17.12
N PRO A 115 13.68 8.59 16.66
CA PRO A 115 15.03 9.01 16.28
C PRO A 115 16.04 8.96 17.42
N ASP A 116 15.60 9.19 18.65
CA ASP A 116 16.46 9.23 19.84
C ASP A 116 16.76 7.85 20.42
N LEU A 117 16.04 6.81 19.99
CA LEU A 117 16.32 5.44 20.37
C LEU A 117 17.31 4.79 19.39
N SER A 118 18.06 3.80 19.89
CA SER A 118 18.92 2.98 19.05
C SER A 118 18.12 2.15 18.05
N GLY A 119 18.77 1.70 16.94
CA GLY A 119 18.19 0.77 16.00
C GLY A 119 17.65 -0.48 16.68
N ALA A 120 18.41 -1.03 17.64
CA ALA A 120 18.03 -2.18 18.45
C ALA A 120 16.69 -1.99 19.19
N ARG A 121 16.49 -0.82 19.80
CA ARG A 121 15.23 -0.49 20.48
C ARG A 121 14.10 -0.26 19.48
N ASN A 122 14.40 0.39 18.36
CA ASN A 122 13.42 0.59 17.29
C ASN A 122 12.93 -0.74 16.70
N ILE A 123 13.81 -1.74 16.51
CA ILE A 123 13.41 -3.08 16.08
C ILE A 123 12.39 -3.66 17.08
N ARG A 124 12.74 -3.72 18.37
CA ARG A 124 11.85 -4.30 19.39
C ARG A 124 10.50 -3.61 19.45
N LEU A 125 10.49 -2.27 19.48
CA LEU A 125 9.25 -1.50 19.49
C LEU A 125 8.44 -1.68 18.22
N GLY A 126 9.10 -1.74 17.05
CA GLY A 126 8.44 -1.97 15.78
C GLY A 126 7.77 -3.33 15.71
N LEU A 127 8.45 -4.39 16.16
CA LEU A 127 7.89 -5.74 16.19
C LEU A 127 6.69 -5.84 17.17
N LEU A 128 6.80 -5.25 18.37
CA LEU A 128 5.68 -5.16 19.31
C LEU A 128 4.49 -4.38 18.72
N ALA A 129 4.75 -3.28 18.01
CA ALA A 129 3.72 -2.49 17.35
C ALA A 129 3.03 -3.24 16.20
N LEU A 130 3.71 -4.24 15.61
CA LEU A 130 3.12 -5.18 14.64
C LEU A 130 2.30 -6.29 15.31
N GLY A 131 2.14 -6.25 16.64
CA GLY A 131 1.32 -7.18 17.42
C GLY A 131 2.05 -8.45 17.87
N MET A 132 3.39 -8.51 17.72
CA MET A 132 4.17 -9.67 18.16
C MET A 132 4.32 -9.73 19.67
N THR A 133 4.34 -10.93 20.21
CA THR A 133 4.61 -11.18 21.62
C THR A 133 6.10 -10.94 21.95
N PRO A 134 6.49 -10.70 23.22
CA PRO A 134 7.88 -10.56 23.62
C PRO A 134 8.78 -11.74 23.22
N ASP A 135 8.24 -12.95 23.22
CA ASP A 135 8.96 -14.18 22.86
C ASP A 135 9.24 -14.20 21.34
N GLU A 136 8.24 -13.90 20.51
CA GLU A 136 8.38 -13.77 19.06
C GLU A 136 9.36 -12.65 18.70
N VAL A 137 9.32 -11.51 19.42
CA VAL A 137 10.29 -10.42 19.24
C VAL A 137 11.70 -10.91 19.53
N SER A 138 11.91 -11.70 20.58
CA SER A 138 13.23 -12.22 20.94
C SER A 138 13.77 -13.19 19.89
N GLU A 139 12.90 -14.01 19.29
CA GLU A 139 13.25 -14.94 18.21
C GLU A 139 13.56 -14.21 16.89
N LEU A 140 12.76 -13.19 16.52
CA LEU A 140 12.89 -12.51 15.24
C LEU A 140 13.97 -11.42 15.24
N TYR A 141 14.30 -10.87 16.40
CA TYR A 141 15.27 -9.77 16.55
C TYR A 141 16.63 -10.02 15.85
N PRO A 142 17.28 -11.19 16.00
CA PRO A 142 18.54 -11.45 15.28
C PRO A 142 18.36 -11.48 13.77
N LYS A 143 17.28 -12.09 13.28
CA LYS A 143 16.94 -12.19 11.85
C LYS A 143 16.74 -10.79 11.23
N VAL A 144 16.06 -9.90 11.96
CA VAL A 144 15.88 -8.50 11.51
C VAL A 144 17.21 -7.76 11.41
N ILE A 145 18.11 -7.92 12.38
CA ILE A 145 19.44 -7.31 12.32
C ILE A 145 20.19 -7.78 11.06
N ASP A 146 20.15 -9.07 10.76
CA ASP A 146 20.83 -9.63 9.60
C ASP A 146 20.29 -9.07 8.28
N VAL A 147 18.97 -9.00 8.15
CA VAL A 147 18.31 -8.41 6.97
C VAL A 147 18.68 -6.94 6.79
N THR A 148 18.79 -6.16 7.87
CA THR A 148 19.13 -4.74 7.77
C THR A 148 20.60 -4.50 7.37
N GLY A 149 21.50 -5.44 7.65
CA GLY A 149 22.94 -5.26 7.51
C GLY A 149 23.52 -4.14 8.38
N LEU A 150 22.85 -3.79 9.51
CA LEU A 150 23.24 -2.68 10.39
C LEU A 150 23.92 -3.15 11.70
N ARG A 151 24.44 -4.37 11.73
CA ARG A 151 24.96 -5.01 12.94
C ARG A 151 25.89 -4.08 13.75
N ASP A 152 26.86 -3.42 13.11
CA ASP A 152 27.83 -2.54 13.76
C ASP A 152 27.23 -1.24 14.27
N SER A 153 26.15 -0.76 13.65
CA SER A 153 25.49 0.51 13.99
C SER A 153 24.21 0.35 14.80
N ILE A 154 23.80 -0.90 15.09
CA ILE A 154 22.48 -1.19 15.63
C ILE A 154 22.24 -0.58 17.01
N HIS A 155 23.28 -0.33 17.77
CA HIS A 155 23.22 0.28 19.11
C HIS A 155 23.26 1.81 19.09
N LEU A 156 23.53 2.44 17.93
CA LEU A 156 23.56 3.90 17.78
C LEU A 156 22.14 4.47 17.65
N PRO A 157 21.89 5.72 18.11
CA PRO A 157 20.61 6.39 17.93
C PRO A 157 20.27 6.56 16.44
N VAL A 158 19.01 6.30 16.06
CA VAL A 158 18.56 6.36 14.65
C VAL A 158 18.71 7.75 14.03
N ARG A 159 18.71 8.82 14.83
CA ARG A 159 18.99 10.19 14.33
C ARG A 159 20.38 10.30 13.66
N THR A 160 21.34 9.44 14.02
CA THR A 160 22.69 9.43 13.41
C THR A 160 22.76 8.61 12.13
N TYR A 161 21.69 7.90 11.76
CA TYR A 161 21.66 7.06 10.58
C TYR A 161 21.52 7.88 9.30
N SER A 162 22.17 7.43 8.21
CA SER A 162 21.89 7.93 6.88
C SER A 162 20.46 7.60 6.45
N SER A 163 19.97 8.23 5.36
CA SER A 163 18.65 7.91 4.80
C SER A 163 18.54 6.43 4.40
N GLY A 164 19.61 5.86 3.80
CA GLY A 164 19.69 4.45 3.45
C GLY A 164 19.68 3.52 4.67
N MET A 165 20.39 3.87 5.74
CA MET A 165 20.36 3.07 6.98
C MET A 165 18.95 3.07 7.61
N ARG A 166 18.27 4.22 7.61
CA ARG A 166 16.89 4.31 8.09
C ARG A 166 15.93 3.48 7.22
N ALA A 167 16.10 3.52 5.90
CA ALA A 167 15.30 2.70 4.99
C ALA A 167 15.51 1.20 5.24
N ARG A 168 16.76 0.75 5.40
CA ARG A 168 17.11 -0.64 5.73
C ARG A 168 16.51 -1.09 7.06
N LEU A 169 16.59 -0.24 8.10
CA LEU A 169 15.99 -0.55 9.40
C LEU A 169 14.47 -0.70 9.30
N LYS A 170 13.79 0.22 8.62
CA LYS A 170 12.35 0.14 8.37
C LYS A 170 11.97 -1.14 7.62
N PHE A 171 12.70 -1.44 6.55
CA PHE A 171 12.48 -2.62 5.75
C PHE A 171 12.62 -3.90 6.57
N GLY A 172 13.70 -4.04 7.36
CA GLY A 172 13.91 -5.21 8.20
C GLY A 172 12.79 -5.44 9.23
N ILE A 173 12.30 -4.35 9.85
CA ILE A 173 11.17 -4.43 10.79
C ILE A 173 9.89 -4.86 10.04
N ALA A 174 9.61 -4.22 8.90
CA ALA A 174 8.40 -4.47 8.12
C ALA A 174 8.35 -5.89 7.54
N THR A 175 9.50 -6.50 7.30
CA THR A 175 9.64 -7.83 6.69
C THR A 175 10.03 -8.92 7.69
N ALA A 176 9.95 -8.63 8.99
CA ALA A 176 10.32 -9.58 10.03
C ALA A 176 9.49 -10.87 9.97
N GLN A 177 8.20 -10.72 9.69
CA GLN A 177 7.26 -11.83 9.53
C GLN A 177 6.53 -11.67 8.19
N ALA A 178 6.24 -12.78 7.53
CA ALA A 178 5.40 -12.77 6.33
C ALA A 178 3.93 -12.53 6.74
N PRO A 179 3.30 -11.44 6.29
CA PRO A 179 1.89 -11.21 6.57
C PRO A 179 1.02 -12.15 5.75
N GLU A 180 -0.19 -12.43 6.20
CA GLU A 180 -1.15 -13.21 5.42
C GLU A 180 -1.56 -12.45 4.14
N ILE A 181 -1.70 -11.12 4.23
CA ILE A 181 -1.99 -10.24 3.09
C ILE A 181 -0.93 -9.15 3.03
N LEU A 182 -0.15 -9.14 1.95
CA LEU A 182 0.92 -8.18 1.73
C LEU A 182 0.50 -7.08 0.76
N LEU A 183 0.67 -5.82 1.16
CA LEU A 183 0.54 -4.65 0.29
C LEU A 183 1.93 -4.12 -0.07
N VAL A 184 2.28 -4.23 -1.34
CA VAL A 184 3.54 -3.71 -1.89
C VAL A 184 3.25 -2.42 -2.66
N ASP A 185 3.68 -1.27 -2.12
CA ASP A 185 3.59 0.02 -2.82
C ASP A 185 4.95 0.38 -3.42
N GLU A 186 4.97 1.12 -4.50
CA GLU A 186 6.12 1.54 -5.32
C GLU A 186 7.34 2.06 -4.52
N ALA A 187 7.16 2.46 -3.28
CA ALA A 187 8.15 3.17 -2.45
C ALA A 187 9.41 2.36 -2.04
N LEU A 188 9.61 1.12 -2.53
CA LEU A 188 10.76 0.27 -2.13
C LEU A 188 12.07 0.57 -2.87
N GLY A 189 12.11 1.58 -3.74
CA GLY A 189 13.23 1.89 -4.63
C GLY A 189 14.46 2.58 -4.02
N THR A 190 14.53 2.83 -2.70
CA THR A 190 15.60 3.61 -2.07
C THR A 190 16.58 2.74 -1.29
N GLY A 191 17.72 2.40 -1.90
CA GLY A 191 18.83 1.69 -1.24
C GLY A 191 20.04 1.55 -2.16
N ASP A 192 21.21 1.18 -1.58
CA ASP A 192 22.37 0.80 -2.39
C ASP A 192 22.11 -0.53 -3.12
N SER A 193 22.92 -0.81 -4.15
CA SER A 193 22.71 -1.98 -5.04
C SER A 193 22.76 -3.33 -4.30
N ARG A 194 23.57 -3.44 -3.25
CA ARG A 194 23.69 -4.67 -2.44
C ARG A 194 22.45 -4.90 -1.59
N PHE A 195 21.95 -3.84 -0.95
CA PHE A 195 20.71 -3.93 -0.18
C PHE A 195 19.51 -4.22 -1.08
N ARG A 196 19.48 -3.64 -2.30
CA ARG A 196 18.39 -3.89 -3.25
C ARG A 196 18.24 -5.37 -3.57
N ALA A 197 19.34 -6.06 -3.92
CA ALA A 197 19.28 -7.49 -4.21
C ALA A 197 18.81 -8.33 -3.01
N ALA A 198 19.27 -8.01 -1.79
CA ALA A 198 18.84 -8.68 -0.57
C ALA A 198 17.35 -8.39 -0.25
N ALA A 199 16.90 -7.16 -0.49
CA ALA A 199 15.52 -6.76 -0.30
C ALA A 199 14.59 -7.45 -1.30
N GLU A 200 14.97 -7.52 -2.57
CA GLU A 200 14.22 -8.23 -3.62
C GLU A 200 14.10 -9.72 -3.31
N ALA A 201 15.19 -10.38 -2.89
CA ALA A 201 15.16 -11.78 -2.47
C ALA A 201 14.24 -11.99 -1.27
N ARG A 202 14.30 -11.11 -0.26
CA ARG A 202 13.42 -11.19 0.92
C ARG A 202 11.97 -10.95 0.56
N LEU A 203 11.67 -10.02 -0.35
CA LEU A 203 10.33 -9.78 -0.84
C LEU A 203 9.77 -10.98 -1.60
N ALA A 204 10.57 -11.61 -2.47
CA ALA A 204 10.18 -12.82 -3.17
C ALA A 204 9.85 -13.96 -2.19
N GLU A 205 10.66 -14.13 -1.13
CA GLU A 205 10.41 -15.10 -0.07
C GLU A 205 9.09 -14.80 0.67
N ILE A 206 8.86 -13.52 1.04
CA ILE A 206 7.61 -13.10 1.70
C ILE A 206 6.42 -13.31 0.77
N GLN A 207 6.53 -12.94 -0.50
CA GLN A 207 5.46 -13.13 -1.49
C GLN A 207 5.11 -14.60 -1.66
N SER A 208 6.11 -15.50 -1.66
CA SER A 208 5.85 -16.94 -1.77
C SER A 208 5.19 -17.54 -0.54
N ASN A 209 5.38 -16.93 0.63
CA ASN A 209 4.84 -17.36 1.92
C ASN A 209 3.58 -16.60 2.33
N ALA A 210 3.28 -15.46 1.69
CA ALA A 210 2.06 -14.71 1.96
C ALA A 210 0.82 -15.47 1.46
N GLY A 211 -0.28 -15.33 2.19
CA GLY A 211 -1.56 -15.86 1.74
C GLY A 211 -2.04 -15.19 0.46
N ALA A 212 -1.83 -13.87 0.31
CA ALA A 212 -2.00 -13.14 -0.94
C ALA A 212 -1.20 -11.83 -0.96
N VAL A 213 -1.03 -11.28 -2.17
CA VAL A 213 -0.27 -10.05 -2.41
C VAL A 213 -1.09 -9.07 -3.23
N ILE A 214 -1.07 -7.80 -2.85
CA ILE A 214 -1.56 -6.68 -3.68
C ILE A 214 -0.35 -5.81 -4.04
N VAL A 215 -0.04 -5.72 -5.32
CA VAL A 215 1.08 -4.91 -5.85
C VAL A 215 0.52 -3.63 -6.46
N VAL A 216 0.96 -2.49 -5.94
CA VAL A 216 0.57 -1.17 -6.46
C VAL A 216 1.75 -0.57 -7.19
N ASN A 217 1.61 -0.39 -8.49
CA ASN A 217 2.66 0.21 -9.30
C ASN A 217 2.06 0.98 -10.48
N HIS A 218 2.76 2.00 -10.96
CA HIS A 218 2.42 2.70 -12.21
C HIS A 218 3.14 2.09 -13.42
N ASN A 219 4.14 1.22 -13.20
CA ASN A 219 4.90 0.54 -14.24
C ASN A 219 4.22 -0.78 -14.62
N ALA A 220 3.74 -0.85 -15.87
CA ALA A 220 3.06 -2.03 -16.41
C ALA A 220 3.94 -3.29 -16.40
N ASN A 221 5.25 -3.17 -16.67
CA ASN A 221 6.16 -4.32 -16.68
C ASN A 221 6.25 -4.96 -15.28
N THR A 222 6.39 -4.15 -14.23
CA THR A 222 6.42 -4.67 -12.86
C THR A 222 5.14 -5.43 -12.51
N ILE A 223 3.98 -4.89 -12.90
CA ILE A 223 2.69 -5.56 -12.68
C ILE A 223 2.62 -6.86 -13.50
N ALA A 224 3.07 -6.84 -14.78
CA ALA A 224 3.06 -8.03 -15.64
C ALA A 224 3.89 -9.20 -15.05
N GLU A 225 5.04 -8.88 -14.46
CA GLU A 225 5.96 -9.87 -13.91
C GLU A 225 5.51 -10.44 -12.57
N THR A 226 4.78 -9.64 -11.78
CA THR A 226 4.49 -9.96 -10.37
C THR A 226 3.06 -10.37 -10.10
N THR A 227 2.11 -10.13 -11.02
CA THR A 227 0.68 -10.36 -10.77
C THR A 227 -0.01 -11.14 -11.87
N LYS A 228 -1.04 -11.91 -11.50
CA LYS A 228 -1.87 -12.69 -12.44
C LYS A 228 -3.16 -11.96 -12.79
N THR A 229 -3.69 -11.18 -11.86
CA THR A 229 -4.92 -10.40 -12.01
C THR A 229 -4.62 -8.94 -11.78
N CYS A 230 -5.38 -8.05 -12.41
CA CYS A 230 -5.15 -6.62 -12.33
C CYS A 230 -6.46 -5.83 -12.26
N ILE A 231 -6.45 -4.76 -11.48
CA ILE A 231 -7.48 -3.73 -11.45
C ILE A 231 -6.85 -2.43 -11.99
N TRP A 232 -7.42 -1.89 -13.04
CA TRP A 232 -7.07 -0.57 -13.53
C TRP A 232 -8.01 0.47 -12.93
N LEU A 233 -7.46 1.33 -12.09
CA LEU A 233 -8.15 2.45 -11.44
C LEU A 233 -7.78 3.76 -12.13
N GLU A 234 -8.78 4.54 -12.57
CA GLU A 234 -8.57 5.84 -13.19
C GLU A 234 -9.60 6.85 -12.69
N LYS A 235 -9.14 7.98 -12.14
CA LYS A 235 -9.99 9.03 -11.56
C LYS A 235 -11.01 8.48 -10.55
N GLY A 236 -10.57 7.54 -9.71
CA GLY A 236 -11.37 6.89 -8.68
C GLY A 236 -12.33 5.80 -9.16
N ILE A 237 -12.34 5.47 -10.44
CA ILE A 237 -13.27 4.48 -11.03
C ILE A 237 -12.46 3.29 -11.55
N VAL A 238 -12.96 2.07 -11.33
CA VAL A 238 -12.43 0.86 -11.98
C VAL A 238 -12.79 0.92 -13.46
N ARG A 239 -11.77 0.97 -14.32
CA ARG A 239 -11.90 0.95 -15.78
C ARG A 239 -11.92 -0.46 -16.35
N ALA A 240 -11.11 -1.32 -15.79
CA ALA A 240 -11.06 -2.73 -16.14
C ALA A 240 -10.57 -3.55 -14.96
N THR A 241 -11.01 -4.79 -14.91
CA THR A 241 -10.54 -5.83 -14.00
C THR A 241 -10.50 -7.16 -14.74
N GLY A 242 -9.50 -7.98 -14.47
CA GLY A 242 -9.35 -9.26 -15.14
C GLY A 242 -7.92 -9.78 -15.08
N SER A 243 -7.56 -10.62 -16.05
CA SER A 243 -6.18 -11.08 -16.15
C SER A 243 -5.24 -9.90 -16.43
N THR A 244 -4.03 -9.96 -15.88
CA THR A 244 -3.01 -8.93 -16.12
C THR A 244 -2.71 -8.80 -17.62
N ALA A 245 -2.73 -9.92 -18.35
CA ALA A 245 -2.50 -9.94 -19.80
C ALA A 245 -3.57 -9.18 -20.60
N ASP A 246 -4.82 -9.14 -20.12
CA ASP A 246 -5.91 -8.43 -20.80
C ASP A 246 -5.95 -6.94 -20.41
N VAL A 247 -5.73 -6.64 -19.13
CA VAL A 247 -5.90 -5.27 -18.59
C VAL A 247 -4.74 -4.35 -18.97
N LEU A 248 -3.50 -4.84 -18.97
CA LEU A 248 -2.33 -3.99 -19.23
C LEU A 248 -2.31 -3.38 -20.64
N PRO A 249 -2.61 -4.11 -21.72
CA PRO A 249 -2.67 -3.51 -23.06
C PRO A 249 -3.68 -2.35 -23.14
N MET A 250 -4.84 -2.49 -22.50
CA MET A 250 -5.86 -1.43 -22.43
C MET A 250 -5.35 -0.18 -21.72
N TYR A 251 -4.61 -0.38 -20.63
CA TYR A 251 -4.00 0.73 -19.89
C TYR A 251 -2.89 1.43 -20.67
N GLU A 252 -2.03 0.68 -21.38
CA GLU A 252 -0.95 1.24 -22.21
C GLU A 252 -1.50 2.01 -23.41
N GLU A 253 -2.54 1.51 -24.06
CA GLU A 253 -3.25 2.23 -25.14
C GLU A 253 -3.83 3.56 -24.61
N TYR A 254 -4.46 3.54 -23.45
CA TYR A 254 -4.98 4.75 -22.79
C TYR A 254 -3.87 5.77 -22.52
N LEU A 255 -2.72 5.35 -22.00
CA LEU A 255 -1.58 6.23 -21.77
C LEU A 255 -1.03 6.80 -23.07
N GLY A 256 -0.96 6.01 -24.14
CA GLY A 256 -0.49 6.43 -25.46
C GLY A 256 -1.35 7.54 -26.07
N THR A 257 -2.65 7.47 -25.85
CA THR A 257 -3.61 8.47 -26.33
C THR A 257 -3.61 9.77 -25.52
N HIS A 258 -3.37 9.68 -24.19
CA HIS A 258 -3.43 10.84 -23.28
C HIS A 258 -2.08 11.54 -23.03
N ARG A 259 -0.97 10.99 -23.48
CA ARG A 259 0.34 11.68 -23.50
C ARG A 259 0.51 12.65 -24.69
N ARG A 260 -0.39 12.60 -25.67
CA ARG A 260 -0.34 13.43 -26.89
C ARG A 260 -1.30 14.64 -26.84
N ALA A 261 -2.08 14.78 -25.80
CA ALA A 261 -2.95 15.92 -25.52
C ALA A 261 -2.40 16.79 -24.38
#